data_a43ca25b7d825bb218169142ed4f00ae
#
_entry.id   a43ca25b7d825bb218169142ed4f00ae
#
_cell.length_a   1.000
_cell.length_b   1.000
_cell.length_c   1.000
_cell.angle_alpha   90.00
_cell.angle_beta   90.00
_cell.angle_gamma   90.00
#
_symmetry.space_group_name_H-M   'P 1'
#
loop_
_entity.id
_entity.type
_entity.pdbx_description
1 polymer ?
#
loop_
_entity_poly.entity_id
_entity_poly.type
_entity_poly.pdbx_seq_one_letter_code
_entity_poly.pdbx_strand_id
1 'polypeptide(L)'
;MCTSIVSNRNKTMIGWNLDILDMEYQVVAEDDRVYIAIKDEKEGWLPLFGANHRGDFVAMPTCWSHDARSNPVSGTEPNIINLDIELLLENKTLQDIKQIAETSDITSVPGVTFQSQLSDCDGNVLQIVPGQGCNYIEKPKYSIMTNFSPFKGITETHPWMGADRYETAINMLDSAKDDFDVTECFEVLKAVSQTVCPTVVSMVFDVEENAVYWCENREWGRIEKHHMNESERR
;
A
#
# COMPACT_ATOMS: atom_id res chain seq x y z
N MET A 1 -8.20 8.59 -1.21
CA MET A 1 -6.97 8.74 -2.05
C MET A 1 -5.78 8.34 -1.20
N CYS A 2 -4.69 7.85 -1.76
CA CYS A 2 -3.56 7.33 -0.95
C CYS A 2 -2.23 7.56 -1.67
N THR A 3 -1.12 7.41 -0.93
CA THR A 3 0.23 7.37 -1.50
C THR A 3 0.98 6.24 -0.83
N SER A 4 1.63 5.39 -1.60
CA SER A 4 2.49 4.32 -1.12
C SER A 4 3.87 4.43 -1.75
N ILE A 5 4.91 4.25 -0.94
CA ILE A 5 6.31 4.24 -1.36
C ILE A 5 7.02 3.01 -0.81
N VAL A 6 7.88 2.42 -1.62
CA VAL A 6 8.88 1.42 -1.23
C VAL A 6 10.23 1.97 -1.60
N SER A 7 11.19 2.01 -0.70
CA SER A 7 12.55 2.49 -0.93
C SER A 7 13.56 1.43 -0.51
N ASN A 8 14.33 0.92 -1.47
CA ASN A 8 15.38 -0.07 -1.27
C ASN A 8 16.75 0.61 -1.39
N ARG A 9 17.31 1.01 -0.26
CA ARG A 9 18.66 1.57 -0.15
C ARG A 9 19.51 0.65 0.75
N ASN A 10 20.14 1.16 1.78
CA ASN A 10 20.81 0.29 2.77
C ASN A 10 19.80 -0.59 3.50
N LYS A 11 18.57 -0.10 3.66
CA LYS A 11 17.43 -0.81 4.23
C LYS A 11 16.22 -0.69 3.32
N THR A 12 15.29 -1.61 3.48
CA THR A 12 13.96 -1.49 2.86
C THR A 12 13.04 -0.72 3.80
N MET A 13 12.68 0.50 3.36
CA MET A 13 11.69 1.36 4.03
C MET A 13 10.43 1.44 3.19
N ILE A 14 9.30 1.20 3.82
CA ILE A 14 8.00 1.28 3.17
C ILE A 14 7.16 2.32 3.89
N GLY A 15 6.62 3.27 3.14
CA GLY A 15 5.79 4.32 3.69
C GLY A 15 4.46 4.42 2.99
N TRP A 16 3.41 4.78 3.74
CA TRP A 16 2.14 5.03 3.08
C TRP A 16 1.23 5.98 3.86
N ASN A 17 0.46 6.78 3.11
CA ASN A 17 -0.62 7.62 3.60
C ASN A 17 -1.97 7.01 3.24
N LEU A 18 -2.84 6.88 4.22
CA LEU A 18 -4.25 6.64 4.03
C LEU A 18 -4.99 7.99 4.01
N ASP A 19 -5.56 8.32 2.84
CA ASP A 19 -6.33 9.54 2.65
C ASP A 19 -7.79 9.16 2.40
N ILE A 20 -8.65 9.35 3.39
CA ILE A 20 -10.07 9.00 3.33
C ILE A 20 -10.94 10.12 3.88
N LEU A 21 -12.19 10.15 3.43
CA LEU A 21 -13.22 11.05 3.89
C LEU A 21 -14.42 10.23 4.36
N ASP A 22 -14.94 10.53 5.54
CA ASP A 22 -16.18 9.96 6.09
C ASP A 22 -16.23 8.42 6.18
N MET A 23 -15.06 7.75 6.32
CA MET A 23 -14.98 6.31 6.56
C MET A 23 -14.46 6.04 7.97
N GLU A 24 -15.06 5.05 8.64
CA GLU A 24 -14.53 4.57 9.92
C GLU A 24 -13.30 3.70 9.69
N TYR A 25 -12.23 3.97 10.43
CA TYR A 25 -10.99 3.19 10.40
C TYR A 25 -10.46 2.96 11.81
N GLN A 26 -9.58 1.99 11.94
CA GLN A 26 -8.79 1.76 13.15
C GLN A 26 -7.41 1.24 12.77
N VAL A 27 -6.38 1.66 13.50
CA VAL A 27 -5.07 1.03 13.46
C VAL A 27 -5.06 -0.12 14.45
N VAL A 28 -4.71 -1.31 13.97
CA VAL A 28 -4.66 -2.54 14.77
C VAL A 28 -3.22 -3.03 14.79
N ALA A 29 -2.66 -3.18 15.99
CA ALA A 29 -1.33 -3.75 16.20
C ALA A 29 -1.50 -5.10 16.93
N GLU A 30 -1.22 -6.18 16.22
CA GLU A 30 -1.17 -7.55 16.72
C GLU A 30 0.29 -7.99 16.85
N ASP A 31 0.54 -9.11 17.50
CA ASP A 31 1.91 -9.59 17.73
C ASP A 31 2.68 -9.78 16.41
N ASP A 32 2.01 -10.26 15.37
CA ASP A 32 2.59 -10.64 14.09
C ASP A 32 2.29 -9.70 12.91
N ARG A 33 1.49 -8.66 13.14
CA ARG A 33 1.11 -7.70 12.08
C ARG A 33 0.62 -6.37 12.61
N VAL A 34 0.77 -5.33 11.79
CA VAL A 34 0.14 -4.02 12.02
C VAL A 34 -0.60 -3.63 10.76
N TYR A 35 -1.88 -3.29 10.91
CA TYR A 35 -2.72 -2.95 9.77
C TYR A 35 -3.76 -1.88 10.08
N ILE A 36 -4.28 -1.24 9.04
CA ILE A 36 -5.48 -0.44 9.14
C ILE A 36 -6.67 -1.28 8.70
N ALA A 37 -7.67 -1.37 9.56
CA ALA A 37 -8.96 -1.90 9.21
C ALA A 37 -9.91 -0.75 8.83
N ILE A 38 -10.63 -0.95 7.73
CA ILE A 38 -11.71 -0.06 7.28
C ILE A 38 -13.02 -0.76 7.53
N LYS A 39 -14.01 -0.02 8.02
CA LYS A 39 -15.34 -0.57 8.28
C LYS A 39 -16.16 -0.60 7.00
N ASP A 40 -16.52 -1.79 6.58
CA ASP A 40 -17.52 -2.04 5.55
C ASP A 40 -18.89 -2.29 6.19
N GLU A 41 -19.97 -1.80 5.58
CA GLU A 41 -21.32 -1.93 6.15
C GLU A 41 -21.83 -3.38 6.17
N LYS A 42 -21.33 -4.25 5.29
CA LYS A 42 -21.77 -5.64 5.14
C LYS A 42 -20.80 -6.63 5.76
N GLU A 43 -19.50 -6.43 5.48
CA GLU A 43 -18.45 -7.38 5.85
C GLU A 43 -17.81 -7.06 7.22
N GLY A 44 -18.09 -5.86 7.78
CA GLY A 44 -17.51 -5.41 9.04
C GLY A 44 -16.09 -4.83 8.84
N TRP A 45 -15.19 -5.08 9.78
CA TRP A 45 -13.82 -4.57 9.72
C TRP A 45 -12.95 -5.39 8.77
N LEU A 46 -12.49 -4.78 7.69
CA LEU A 46 -11.62 -5.39 6.70
C LEU A 46 -10.17 -4.92 6.89
N PRO A 47 -9.19 -5.82 7.06
CA PRO A 47 -7.77 -5.47 7.16
C PRO A 47 -7.23 -5.22 5.76
N LEU A 48 -7.15 -3.95 5.35
CA LEU A 48 -6.87 -3.60 3.95
C LEU A 48 -5.47 -3.03 3.68
N PHE A 49 -4.78 -2.53 4.71
CA PHE A 49 -3.48 -1.89 4.56
C PHE A 49 -2.58 -2.27 5.72
N GLY A 50 -1.38 -2.71 5.47
CA GLY A 50 -0.50 -3.03 6.58
C GLY A 50 0.72 -3.84 6.22
N ALA A 51 1.40 -4.30 7.27
CA ALA A 51 2.56 -5.16 7.18
C ALA A 51 2.44 -6.33 8.14
N ASN A 52 3.12 -7.42 7.83
CA ASN A 52 3.22 -8.58 8.69
C ASN A 52 4.68 -8.91 9.07
N HIS A 53 4.86 -9.80 10.04
CA HIS A 53 6.19 -10.16 10.57
C HIS A 53 7.10 -10.85 9.54
N ARG A 54 6.57 -11.40 8.44
CA ARG A 54 7.38 -11.94 7.34
C ARG A 54 8.04 -10.86 6.48
N GLY A 55 7.70 -9.58 6.71
CA GLY A 55 8.18 -8.48 5.90
C GLY A 55 7.31 -8.17 4.68
N ASP A 56 6.13 -8.81 4.56
CA ASP A 56 5.18 -8.47 3.49
C ASP A 56 4.44 -7.18 3.83
N PHE A 57 4.13 -6.42 2.80
CA PHE A 57 3.41 -5.15 2.88
C PHE A 57 2.30 -5.05 1.83
N VAL A 58 1.21 -4.42 2.22
CA VAL A 58 0.02 -4.21 1.39
C VAL A 58 -0.41 -2.74 1.42
N ALA A 59 -0.54 -2.12 0.26
CA ALA A 59 -1.23 -0.84 0.09
C ALA A 59 -2.17 -0.89 -1.10
N MET A 60 -3.40 -0.41 -0.93
CA MET A 60 -4.46 -0.50 -1.91
C MET A 60 -5.09 0.87 -2.20
N PRO A 61 -4.40 1.78 -2.92
CA PRO A 61 -4.98 3.06 -3.32
C PRO A 61 -6.09 2.88 -4.36
N THR A 62 -7.08 3.77 -4.35
CA THR A 62 -8.04 3.86 -5.46
C THR A 62 -7.33 4.27 -6.74
N CYS A 63 -7.72 3.70 -7.87
CA CYS A 63 -7.26 4.05 -9.21
C CYS A 63 -8.33 4.86 -9.94
N TRP A 64 -8.11 6.17 -10.08
CA TRP A 64 -9.06 7.06 -10.77
C TRP A 64 -8.95 6.99 -12.27
N SER A 65 -10.06 7.35 -12.94
CA SER A 65 -10.24 7.31 -14.39
C SER A 65 -10.04 5.93 -15.01
N HIS A 66 -10.21 4.88 -14.19
CA HIS A 66 -10.26 3.51 -14.67
C HIS A 66 -11.42 2.79 -14.02
N ASP A 67 -12.26 2.18 -14.84
CA ASP A 67 -13.40 1.38 -14.41
C ASP A 67 -13.07 -0.10 -14.70
N ALA A 68 -12.64 -0.78 -13.65
CA ALA A 68 -12.32 -2.19 -13.73
C ALA A 68 -13.58 -3.04 -13.61
N ARG A 69 -13.57 -4.19 -14.27
CA ARG A 69 -14.63 -5.17 -14.12
C ARG A 69 -14.80 -5.58 -12.65
N SER A 70 -15.95 -5.30 -12.09
CA SER A 70 -16.28 -5.61 -10.70
C SER A 70 -17.03 -6.93 -10.52
N ASN A 71 -17.72 -7.39 -11.56
CA ASN A 71 -18.45 -8.66 -11.55
C ASN A 71 -17.64 -9.72 -12.29
N PRO A 72 -17.27 -10.83 -11.65
CA PRO A 72 -16.59 -11.92 -12.30
C PRO A 72 -17.47 -12.54 -13.38
N VAL A 73 -16.88 -12.95 -14.49
CA VAL A 73 -17.60 -13.61 -15.60
C VAL A 73 -17.94 -15.05 -15.22
N SER A 74 -16.99 -15.76 -14.66
CA SER A 74 -17.14 -17.16 -14.25
C SER A 74 -17.58 -17.32 -12.78
N GLY A 75 -17.48 -16.26 -11.98
CA GLY A 75 -17.70 -16.29 -10.54
C GLY A 75 -16.50 -16.83 -9.74
N THR A 76 -15.39 -17.11 -10.40
CA THR A 76 -14.17 -17.67 -9.79
C THR A 76 -12.94 -16.78 -9.95
N GLU A 77 -13.07 -15.63 -10.62
CA GLU A 77 -12.00 -14.69 -10.78
C GLU A 77 -11.58 -14.09 -9.42
N PRO A 78 -10.28 -13.98 -9.15
CA PRO A 78 -9.79 -13.41 -7.92
C PRO A 78 -10.13 -11.90 -7.83
N ASN A 79 -10.49 -11.47 -6.62
CA ASN A 79 -10.72 -10.06 -6.31
C ASN A 79 -9.48 -9.47 -5.68
N ILE A 80 -9.13 -8.23 -6.05
CA ILE A 80 -7.91 -7.56 -5.57
C ILE A 80 -7.87 -7.43 -4.04
N ILE A 81 -9.01 -7.11 -3.39
CA ILE A 81 -9.09 -7.01 -1.93
C ILE A 81 -8.73 -8.33 -1.27
N ASN A 82 -9.26 -9.44 -1.79
CA ASN A 82 -8.98 -10.76 -1.23
C ASN A 82 -7.50 -11.13 -1.40
N LEU A 83 -6.86 -10.78 -2.51
CA LEU A 83 -5.43 -11.04 -2.71
C LEU A 83 -4.58 -10.26 -1.70
N ASP A 84 -4.93 -9.02 -1.44
CA ASP A 84 -4.24 -8.17 -0.46
C ASP A 84 -4.38 -8.74 0.96
N ILE A 85 -5.60 -9.16 1.33
CA ILE A 85 -5.86 -9.81 2.62
C ILE A 85 -5.09 -11.14 2.74
N GLU A 86 -5.05 -11.96 1.69
CA GLU A 86 -4.31 -13.24 1.69
C GLU A 86 -2.81 -13.05 1.91
N LEU A 87 -2.20 -11.97 1.39
CA LEU A 87 -0.80 -11.63 1.66
C LEU A 87 -0.61 -11.17 3.10
N LEU A 88 -1.43 -10.22 3.54
CA LEU A 88 -1.34 -9.66 4.89
C LEU A 88 -1.54 -10.71 5.99
N LEU A 89 -2.46 -11.66 5.77
CA LEU A 89 -2.74 -12.78 6.68
C LEU A 89 -1.80 -13.99 6.49
N GLU A 90 -0.76 -13.87 5.64
CA GLU A 90 0.25 -14.89 5.38
C GLU A 90 -0.26 -16.20 4.76
N ASN A 91 -1.48 -16.19 4.21
CA ASN A 91 -2.04 -17.33 3.51
C ASN A 91 -1.37 -17.56 2.14
N LYS A 92 -0.82 -16.49 1.56
CA LYS A 92 -0.07 -16.49 0.30
C LYS A 92 1.23 -15.70 0.44
N THR A 93 2.19 -16.03 -0.42
CA THR A 93 3.40 -15.24 -0.63
C THR A 93 3.19 -14.22 -1.75
N LEU A 94 4.06 -13.20 -1.83
CA LEU A 94 4.06 -12.27 -2.97
C LEU A 94 4.17 -13.00 -4.31
N GLN A 95 4.94 -14.09 -4.35
CA GLN A 95 5.14 -14.91 -5.57
C GLN A 95 3.86 -15.66 -5.97
N ASP A 96 3.08 -16.18 -4.99
CA ASP A 96 1.79 -16.81 -5.26
C ASP A 96 0.80 -15.81 -5.85
N ILE A 97 0.75 -14.59 -5.30
CA ILE A 97 -0.12 -13.52 -5.81
C ILE A 97 0.31 -13.07 -7.19
N LYS A 98 1.62 -12.94 -7.43
CA LYS A 98 2.15 -12.65 -8.77
C LYS A 98 1.69 -13.69 -9.79
N GLN A 99 1.81 -14.97 -9.48
CA GLN A 99 1.36 -16.04 -10.38
C GLN A 99 -0.13 -15.94 -10.68
N ILE A 100 -0.95 -15.65 -9.67
CA ILE A 100 -2.40 -15.45 -9.86
C ILE A 100 -2.65 -14.25 -10.77
N ALA A 101 -1.98 -13.11 -10.52
CA ALA A 101 -2.16 -11.90 -11.30
C ALA A 101 -1.70 -12.02 -12.76
N GLU A 102 -0.68 -12.85 -13.03
CA GLU A 102 -0.20 -13.12 -14.39
C GLU A 102 -1.11 -14.07 -15.18
N THR A 103 -1.88 -14.92 -14.50
CA THR A 103 -2.65 -16.01 -15.14
C THR A 103 -4.16 -15.84 -15.06
N SER A 104 -4.65 -14.84 -14.34
CA SER A 104 -6.08 -14.62 -14.10
C SER A 104 -6.48 -13.18 -14.35
N ASP A 105 -7.73 -12.98 -14.72
CA ASP A 105 -8.35 -11.65 -14.69
C ASP A 105 -8.66 -11.26 -13.25
N ILE A 106 -8.00 -10.20 -12.76
CA ILE A 106 -8.27 -9.65 -11.43
C ILE A 106 -9.49 -8.71 -11.51
N THR A 107 -10.41 -8.85 -10.57
CA THR A 107 -11.58 -7.98 -10.44
C THR A 107 -11.39 -6.95 -9.31
N SER A 108 -12.14 -5.86 -9.37
CA SER A 108 -12.27 -4.87 -8.29
C SER A 108 -13.68 -4.95 -7.69
N VAL A 109 -14.09 -3.92 -6.95
CA VAL A 109 -15.42 -3.83 -6.36
C VAL A 109 -16.36 -2.94 -7.20
N PRO A 110 -17.69 -3.08 -7.08
CA PRO A 110 -18.61 -2.22 -7.81
C PRO A 110 -18.43 -0.73 -7.47
N GLY A 111 -18.30 0.09 -8.51
CA GLY A 111 -18.24 1.56 -8.38
C GLY A 111 -16.90 2.14 -7.98
N VAL A 112 -15.92 1.31 -7.63
CA VAL A 112 -14.56 1.77 -7.26
C VAL A 112 -13.52 0.82 -7.85
N THR A 113 -12.52 1.38 -8.52
CA THR A 113 -11.34 0.62 -8.92
C THR A 113 -10.24 0.81 -7.88
N PHE A 114 -9.84 -0.26 -7.22
CA PHE A 114 -8.63 -0.32 -6.42
C PHE A 114 -7.46 -0.83 -7.26
N GLN A 115 -6.27 -0.44 -6.87
CA GLN A 115 -5.01 -0.99 -7.37
C GLN A 115 -4.15 -1.33 -6.16
N SER A 116 -3.18 -2.24 -6.30
CA SER A 116 -2.36 -2.65 -5.17
C SER A 116 -0.88 -2.46 -5.46
N GLN A 117 -0.15 -1.97 -4.46
CA GLN A 117 1.29 -2.06 -4.35
C GLN A 117 1.62 -2.98 -3.19
N LEU A 118 2.17 -4.14 -3.52
CA LEU A 118 2.57 -5.18 -2.59
C LEU A 118 4.08 -5.27 -2.56
N SER A 119 4.67 -5.63 -1.42
CA SER A 119 6.10 -5.92 -1.36
C SER A 119 6.39 -7.07 -0.38
N ASP A 120 7.58 -7.68 -0.51
CA ASP A 120 8.07 -8.72 0.38
C ASP A 120 9.30 -8.26 1.17
N CYS A 121 9.82 -9.13 2.04
CA CYS A 121 11.00 -8.84 2.87
C CYS A 121 12.29 -8.59 2.08
N ASP A 122 12.37 -9.02 0.83
CA ASP A 122 13.51 -8.77 -0.05
C ASP A 122 13.44 -7.39 -0.73
N GLY A 123 12.31 -6.68 -0.56
CA GLY A 123 12.05 -5.40 -1.18
C GLY A 123 11.58 -5.49 -2.64
N ASN A 124 11.15 -6.68 -3.08
CA ASN A 124 10.49 -6.83 -4.37
C ASN A 124 9.11 -6.15 -4.33
N VAL A 125 8.66 -5.65 -5.47
CA VAL A 125 7.39 -4.94 -5.59
C VAL A 125 6.53 -5.58 -6.65
N LEU A 126 5.26 -5.80 -6.32
CA LEU A 126 4.23 -6.19 -7.26
C LEU A 126 3.14 -5.11 -7.30
N GLN A 127 2.94 -4.52 -8.46
CA GLN A 127 1.85 -3.58 -8.74
C GLN A 127 0.76 -4.30 -9.53
N ILE A 128 -0.49 -4.20 -9.07
CA ILE A 128 -1.65 -4.80 -9.74
C ILE A 128 -2.70 -3.73 -10.02
N VAL A 129 -3.17 -3.65 -11.26
CA VAL A 129 -4.32 -2.83 -11.63
C VAL A 129 -5.35 -3.73 -12.30
N PRO A 130 -6.50 -4.01 -11.66
CA PRO A 130 -7.55 -4.85 -12.22
C PRO A 130 -7.95 -4.40 -13.62
N GLY A 131 -7.97 -5.35 -14.58
CA GLY A 131 -8.29 -5.07 -15.98
C GLY A 131 -7.15 -4.46 -16.82
N GLN A 132 -5.99 -4.14 -16.22
CA GLN A 132 -4.79 -3.67 -16.94
C GLN A 132 -3.60 -4.62 -16.79
N GLY A 133 -3.57 -5.45 -15.74
CA GLY A 133 -2.51 -6.43 -15.50
C GLY A 133 -1.69 -6.15 -14.25
N CYS A 134 -0.49 -6.71 -14.23
CA CYS A 134 0.45 -6.56 -13.12
C CYS A 134 1.87 -6.25 -13.61
N ASN A 135 2.68 -5.68 -12.73
CA ASN A 135 4.09 -5.40 -12.96
C ASN A 135 4.89 -5.82 -11.73
N TYR A 136 5.77 -6.81 -11.89
CA TYR A 136 6.68 -7.27 -10.85
C TYR A 136 8.06 -6.65 -11.08
N ILE A 137 8.62 -6.03 -10.06
CA ILE A 137 9.90 -5.32 -10.10
C ILE A 137 10.79 -5.88 -8.98
N GLU A 138 11.88 -6.52 -9.37
CA GLU A 138 12.86 -7.03 -8.42
C GLU A 138 13.62 -5.87 -7.78
N LYS A 139 13.48 -5.72 -6.49
CA LYS A 139 14.20 -4.78 -5.61
C LYS A 139 14.49 -3.42 -6.28
N PRO A 140 13.47 -2.69 -6.75
CA PRO A 140 13.70 -1.39 -7.37
C PRO A 140 14.34 -0.42 -6.38
N LYS A 141 15.16 0.53 -6.85
CA LYS A 141 15.70 1.59 -5.98
C LYS A 141 14.58 2.26 -5.16
N TYR A 142 13.46 2.51 -5.80
CA TYR A 142 12.18 2.86 -5.15
C TYR A 142 11.00 2.51 -6.07
N SER A 143 9.82 2.42 -5.49
CA SER A 143 8.53 2.31 -6.17
C SER A 143 7.53 3.24 -5.51
N ILE A 144 6.69 3.89 -6.29
CA ILE A 144 5.68 4.83 -5.83
C ILE A 144 4.36 4.48 -6.51
N MET A 145 3.28 4.48 -5.73
CA MET A 145 1.92 4.37 -6.23
C MET A 145 1.03 5.43 -5.58
N THR A 146 0.27 6.14 -6.40
CA THR A 146 -0.74 7.10 -5.95
C THR A 146 -2.13 6.70 -6.48
N ASN A 147 -2.92 7.61 -7.04
CA ASN A 147 -4.28 7.29 -7.46
C ASN A 147 -4.48 7.23 -8.98
N PHE A 148 -3.42 7.09 -9.75
CA PHE A 148 -3.48 6.82 -11.18
C PHE A 148 -2.79 5.50 -11.51
N SER A 149 -3.16 4.90 -12.64
CA SER A 149 -2.56 3.64 -13.07
C SER A 149 -1.09 3.80 -13.45
N PRO A 150 -0.17 2.99 -12.91
CA PRO A 150 1.24 3.01 -13.32
C PRO A 150 1.45 2.58 -14.77
N PHE A 151 0.45 1.95 -15.42
CA PHE A 151 0.53 1.50 -16.82
C PHE A 151 0.20 2.60 -17.84
N LYS A 152 -0.38 3.73 -17.41
CA LYS A 152 -0.76 4.84 -18.31
C LYS A 152 0.29 5.94 -18.44
N GLY A 153 1.22 6.01 -17.52
CA GLY A 153 2.15 7.12 -17.43
C GLY A 153 1.53 8.43 -16.88
N ILE A 154 2.40 9.28 -16.32
CA ILE A 154 1.99 10.49 -15.60
C ILE A 154 1.32 11.54 -16.49
N THR A 155 1.67 11.59 -17.78
CA THR A 155 1.17 12.59 -18.75
C THR A 155 -0.33 12.45 -19.05
N GLU A 156 -0.92 11.29 -18.74
CA GLU A 156 -2.36 11.03 -18.93
C GLU A 156 -3.18 11.31 -17.68
N THR A 157 -2.55 11.83 -16.61
CA THR A 157 -3.19 12.05 -15.32
C THR A 157 -3.53 13.52 -15.10
N HIS A 158 -4.39 13.76 -14.11
CA HIS A 158 -4.67 15.09 -13.60
C HIS A 158 -4.09 15.23 -12.19
N PRO A 159 -3.75 16.45 -11.72
CA PRO A 159 -3.16 16.67 -10.38
C PRO A 159 -3.96 16.03 -9.24
N TRP A 160 -5.29 16.09 -9.30
CA TRP A 160 -6.17 15.49 -8.27
C TRP A 160 -6.11 13.94 -8.22
N MET A 161 -5.56 13.30 -9.26
CA MET A 161 -5.29 11.86 -9.26
C MET A 161 -3.98 11.49 -8.56
N GLY A 162 -3.26 12.46 -8.01
CA GLY A 162 -2.03 12.26 -7.27
C GLY A 162 -0.76 12.34 -8.11
N ALA A 163 -0.80 12.94 -9.30
CA ALA A 163 0.39 13.18 -10.12
C ALA A 163 1.37 14.13 -9.40
N ASP A 164 0.86 15.17 -8.75
CA ASP A 164 1.61 16.11 -7.92
C ASP A 164 2.31 15.44 -6.74
N ARG A 165 1.63 14.51 -6.08
CA ARG A 165 2.20 13.71 -4.98
C ARG A 165 3.26 12.73 -5.47
N TYR A 166 3.01 12.12 -6.62
CA TYR A 166 3.95 11.21 -7.26
C TYR A 166 5.25 11.94 -7.64
N GLU A 167 5.16 13.11 -8.29
CA GLU A 167 6.31 13.95 -8.64
C GLU A 167 7.07 14.44 -7.41
N THR A 168 6.36 14.85 -6.36
CA THR A 168 6.97 15.26 -5.09
C THR A 168 7.74 14.11 -4.47
N ALA A 169 7.14 12.91 -4.39
CA ALA A 169 7.80 11.74 -3.84
C ALA A 169 9.04 11.32 -4.64
N ILE A 170 8.97 11.33 -5.99
CA ILE A 170 10.14 11.06 -6.86
C ILE A 170 11.28 12.02 -6.54
N ASN A 171 11.02 13.33 -6.54
CA ASN A 171 12.05 14.33 -6.32
C ASN A 171 12.74 14.15 -4.96
N MET A 172 11.99 13.81 -3.92
CA MET A 172 12.54 13.55 -2.60
C MET A 172 13.33 12.24 -2.57
N LEU A 173 12.79 11.17 -3.12
CA LEU A 173 13.45 9.86 -3.15
C LEU A 173 14.69 9.86 -4.06
N ASP A 174 14.72 10.61 -5.16
CA ASP A 174 15.92 10.74 -6.00
C ASP A 174 17.06 11.45 -5.28
N SER A 175 16.74 12.47 -4.48
CA SER A 175 17.70 13.23 -3.70
C SER A 175 18.07 12.61 -2.37
N ALA A 176 17.33 11.61 -1.90
CA ALA A 176 17.58 10.93 -0.64
C ALA A 176 18.92 10.17 -0.67
N LYS A 177 19.59 10.14 0.47
CA LYS A 177 20.86 9.43 0.66
C LYS A 177 20.65 7.94 0.90
N ASP A 178 21.75 7.20 0.96
CA ASP A 178 21.70 5.74 1.18
C ASP A 178 21.27 5.39 2.61
N ASP A 179 21.45 6.27 3.57
CA ASP A 179 21.02 6.12 4.97
C ASP A 179 19.54 6.50 5.23
N PHE A 180 18.71 6.45 4.18
CA PHE A 180 17.28 6.71 4.24
C PHE A 180 16.60 5.87 5.33
N ASP A 181 16.04 6.55 6.33
CA ASP A 181 15.49 5.97 7.54
C ASP A 181 13.99 6.27 7.74
N VAL A 182 13.46 5.86 8.89
CA VAL A 182 12.06 6.11 9.29
C VAL A 182 11.73 7.60 9.30
N THR A 183 12.65 8.45 9.76
CA THR A 183 12.42 9.90 9.84
C THR A 183 12.29 10.52 8.45
N GLU A 184 13.23 10.17 7.55
CA GLU A 184 13.21 10.65 6.18
C GLU A 184 11.99 10.12 5.41
N CYS A 185 11.57 8.88 5.68
CA CYS A 185 10.35 8.32 5.12
C CYS A 185 9.12 9.12 5.56
N PHE A 186 9.00 9.48 6.84
CA PHE A 186 7.93 10.36 7.33
C PHE A 186 7.98 11.76 6.70
N GLU A 187 9.16 12.32 6.43
CA GLU A 187 9.24 13.63 5.73
C GLU A 187 8.70 13.54 4.29
N VAL A 188 8.92 12.41 3.59
CA VAL A 188 8.27 12.18 2.29
C VAL A 188 6.76 12.10 2.45
N LEU A 189 6.25 11.29 3.39
CA LEU A 189 4.82 11.13 3.64
C LEU A 189 4.14 12.45 4.02
N LYS A 190 4.82 13.28 4.81
CA LYS A 190 4.36 14.61 5.20
C LYS A 190 4.26 15.55 3.99
N ALA A 191 5.26 15.53 3.11
CA ALA A 191 5.28 16.36 1.90
C ALA A 191 4.16 16.01 0.92
N VAL A 192 3.73 14.73 0.89
CA VAL A 192 2.65 14.24 0.02
C VAL A 192 1.31 14.07 0.74
N SER A 193 1.19 14.55 1.99
CA SER A 193 -0.05 14.49 2.76
C SER A 193 -1.10 15.46 2.23
N GLN A 194 -2.36 15.15 2.46
CA GLN A 194 -3.48 15.92 1.92
C GLN A 194 -4.39 16.51 3.00
N THR A 195 -5.11 17.57 2.63
CA THR A 195 -6.10 18.25 3.49
C THR A 195 -7.52 18.16 2.95
N VAL A 196 -7.71 18.05 1.64
CA VAL A 196 -9.04 18.02 1.00
C VAL A 196 -9.69 16.64 1.18
N CYS A 197 -8.95 15.58 0.88
CA CYS A 197 -9.27 14.23 1.33
C CYS A 197 -8.20 13.91 2.37
N PRO A 198 -8.47 14.18 3.65
CA PRO A 198 -7.41 14.30 4.64
C PRO A 198 -6.63 13.01 4.81
N THR A 199 -5.30 13.14 4.93
CA THR A 199 -4.46 12.05 5.41
C THR A 199 -4.79 11.78 6.86
N VAL A 200 -5.39 10.62 7.13
CA VAL A 200 -5.83 10.22 8.47
C VAL A 200 -4.83 9.32 9.17
N VAL A 201 -4.06 8.52 8.43
CA VAL A 201 -2.93 7.72 8.95
C VAL A 201 -1.75 7.86 8.02
N SER A 202 -0.57 8.08 8.60
CA SER A 202 0.72 7.94 7.93
C SER A 202 1.50 6.84 8.64
N MET A 203 2.00 5.87 7.89
CA MET A 203 2.66 4.69 8.44
C MET A 203 3.96 4.41 7.71
N VAL A 204 4.98 3.99 8.47
CA VAL A 204 6.29 3.59 7.96
C VAL A 204 6.63 2.21 8.51
N PHE A 205 7.05 1.31 7.64
CA PHE A 205 7.52 -0.02 7.98
C PHE A 205 9.03 -0.11 7.70
N ASP A 206 9.83 -0.33 8.75
CA ASP A 206 11.23 -0.73 8.65
C ASP A 206 11.26 -2.26 8.58
N VAL A 207 11.55 -2.78 7.40
CA VAL A 207 11.48 -4.23 7.13
C VAL A 207 12.55 -4.99 7.91
N GLU A 208 13.77 -4.44 8.00
CA GLU A 208 14.88 -5.09 8.71
C GLU A 208 14.70 -5.09 10.22
N GLU A 209 14.09 -4.02 10.79
CA GLU A 209 13.75 -3.98 12.22
C GLU A 209 12.46 -4.74 12.53
N ASN A 210 11.69 -5.14 11.52
CA ASN A 210 10.36 -5.69 11.65
C ASN A 210 9.45 -4.82 12.54
N ALA A 211 9.51 -3.50 12.31
CA ALA A 211 8.84 -2.51 13.13
C ALA A 211 8.01 -1.56 12.28
N VAL A 212 6.79 -1.33 12.71
CA VAL A 212 5.87 -0.36 12.10
C VAL A 212 5.75 0.86 13.01
N TYR A 213 5.83 2.02 12.39
CA TYR A 213 5.68 3.34 13.01
C TYR A 213 4.49 4.04 12.37
N TRP A 214 3.66 4.73 13.15
CA TRP A 214 2.54 5.50 12.57
C TRP A 214 2.20 6.74 13.36
N CYS A 215 1.57 7.68 12.69
CA CYS A 215 0.86 8.78 13.31
C CYS A 215 -0.52 8.94 12.66
N GLU A 216 -1.47 9.42 13.46
CA GLU A 216 -2.82 9.70 13.00
C GLU A 216 -3.04 11.20 12.85
N ASN A 217 -3.97 11.57 11.94
CA ASN A 217 -4.43 12.93 11.73
C ASN A 217 -3.31 13.95 11.49
N ARG A 218 -2.18 13.50 10.92
CA ARG A 218 -0.98 14.31 10.67
C ARG A 218 -0.35 14.88 11.94
N GLU A 219 -0.51 14.20 13.07
CA GLU A 219 0.17 14.54 14.33
C GLU A 219 1.64 14.07 14.30
N TRP A 220 2.45 14.62 13.41
CA TRP A 220 3.84 14.22 13.16
C TRP A 220 4.76 14.25 14.38
N GLY A 221 4.36 14.92 15.43
CA GLY A 221 5.07 14.95 16.73
C GLY A 221 4.72 13.80 17.66
N ARG A 222 3.76 12.94 17.27
CA ARG A 222 3.30 11.80 18.06
C ARG A 222 3.31 10.55 17.19
N ILE A 223 4.44 9.86 17.19
CA ILE A 223 4.66 8.63 16.44
C ILE A 223 4.57 7.45 17.40
N GLU A 224 3.63 6.57 17.13
CA GLU A 224 3.51 5.26 17.78
C GLU A 224 4.47 4.27 17.09
N LYS A 225 4.91 3.23 17.81
CA LYS A 225 5.78 2.18 17.29
C LYS A 225 5.33 0.83 17.79
N HIS A 226 5.36 -0.16 16.91
CA HIS A 226 5.16 -1.57 17.26
C HIS A 226 6.20 -2.44 16.57
N HIS A 227 6.81 -3.37 17.32
CA HIS A 227 7.66 -4.43 16.78
C HIS A 227 6.82 -5.69 16.60
N MET A 228 6.87 -6.24 15.40
CA MET A 228 6.18 -7.49 15.10
C MET A 228 7.11 -8.67 15.40
N ASN A 229 6.56 -9.73 15.94
CA ASN A 229 7.25 -10.96 16.28
C ASN A 229 6.53 -12.14 15.62
N GLU A 230 7.26 -13.21 15.40
CA GLU A 230 6.63 -14.45 14.96
C GLU A 230 5.61 -14.89 16.03
N SER A 231 4.33 -14.98 15.65
CA SER A 231 3.31 -15.45 16.57
C SER A 231 3.57 -16.92 16.89
N GLU A 232 3.63 -17.28 18.15
CA GLU A 232 3.51 -18.68 18.54
C GLU A 232 2.12 -19.16 18.08
N ARG A 233 2.05 -19.76 16.90
CA ARG A 233 0.79 -20.37 16.41
C ARG A 233 0.35 -21.42 17.40
N ARG A 234 -0.66 -21.10 18.21
CA ARG A 234 -1.32 -22.01 19.14
C ARG A 234 -2.27 -22.93 18.41
#